data_78cf5181ade22741ee8617a8de00018b
#
_entry.id   78cf5181ade22741ee8617a8de00018b
#
_cell.length_a   1.000
_cell.length_b   1.000
_cell.length_c   1.000
_cell.angle_alpha   90.00
_cell.angle_beta   90.00
_cell.angle_gamma   90.00
#
_symmetry.space_group_name_H-M   'P 1'
#
loop_
_entity.id
_entity.type
_entity.pdbx_description
1 polymer ?
#
loop_
_entity_poly.entity_id
_entity_poly.type
_entity_poly.pdbx_seq_one_letter_code
_entity_poly.pdbx_strand_id
1 'polypeptide(L)'
;MRIQYASDLHLEFRENSSFLKHNPLAVAGEVLVLAGDIGYIGDENYSRHPFWDWASGNYSRVIVVPGNHEFYKMFDIDKLYNGWSLKIRENITCHYNAVIPLGNDIELIATTLWSHILLQDAYETEAAITDFRRMRYGSEPLDWTRFNDEHSRCFRFLEQSVKQSTARHLIVATHHVPVSYTHLRAHETLSD
;
A
#
# COMPACT_ATOMS: atom_id res chain seq x y z
N MET A 1 19.74 -5.60 -12.54
CA MET A 1 18.75 -4.68 -11.94
C MET A 1 18.78 -4.86 -10.42
N ARG A 2 18.87 -3.78 -9.67
CA ARG A 2 18.78 -3.76 -8.20
C ARG A 2 17.44 -3.13 -7.82
N ILE A 3 16.72 -3.77 -6.92
CA ILE A 3 15.46 -3.29 -6.39
C ILE A 3 15.69 -2.84 -4.96
N GLN A 4 15.29 -1.62 -4.68
CA GLN A 4 15.26 -1.02 -3.35
C GLN A 4 13.81 -1.00 -2.88
N TYR A 5 13.56 -1.15 -1.59
CA TYR A 5 12.23 -1.01 -1.01
C TYR A 5 12.26 -0.11 0.23
N ALA A 6 11.13 0.51 0.51
CA ALA A 6 10.83 1.26 1.72
C ALA A 6 9.32 1.23 1.96
N SER A 7 8.87 1.51 3.18
CA SER A 7 7.46 1.64 3.56
C SER A 7 7.30 2.69 4.66
N ASP A 8 6.08 3.04 5.00
CA ASP A 8 5.71 3.83 6.19
C ASP A 8 6.42 5.19 6.24
N LEU A 9 6.51 5.87 5.10
CA LEU A 9 7.13 7.21 5.02
C LEU A 9 6.22 8.29 5.60
N HIS A 10 4.90 8.09 5.56
CA HIS A 10 3.90 8.98 6.15
C HIS A 10 4.15 10.45 5.83
N LEU A 11 4.23 10.78 4.54
CA LEU A 11 4.53 12.13 4.06
C LEU A 11 3.41 13.14 4.37
N GLU A 12 2.25 12.66 4.78
CA GLU A 12 1.15 13.48 5.30
C GLU A 12 1.49 14.17 6.62
N PHE A 13 2.44 13.62 7.39
CA PHE A 13 2.96 14.25 8.59
C PHE A 13 4.09 15.21 8.25
N ARG A 14 3.96 16.45 8.72
CA ARG A 14 4.91 17.53 8.43
C ARG A 14 6.34 17.20 8.88
N GLU A 15 6.47 16.53 10.02
CA GLU A 15 7.74 16.13 10.61
C GLU A 15 8.48 15.15 9.70
N ASN A 16 7.78 14.11 9.21
CA ASN A 16 8.34 13.11 8.31
C ASN A 16 8.71 13.71 6.96
N SER A 17 7.82 14.52 6.40
CA SER A 17 8.06 15.24 5.16
C SER A 17 9.29 16.18 5.27
N SER A 18 9.41 16.91 6.38
CA SER A 18 10.58 17.75 6.67
C SER A 18 11.85 16.94 6.87
N PHE A 19 11.77 15.82 7.60
CA PHE A 19 12.91 14.93 7.82
C PHE A 19 13.46 14.41 6.49
N LEU A 20 12.59 13.83 5.64
CA LEU A 20 12.99 13.25 4.35
C LEU A 20 13.51 14.30 3.36
N LYS A 21 13.05 15.55 3.46
CA LYS A 21 13.59 16.64 2.65
C LYS A 21 15.08 16.92 2.95
N HIS A 22 15.48 16.80 4.23
CA HIS A 22 16.87 17.06 4.65
C HIS A 22 17.72 15.79 4.70
N ASN A 23 17.08 14.63 4.79
CA ASN A 23 17.72 13.30 4.88
C ASN A 23 17.05 12.36 3.86
N PRO A 24 17.26 12.59 2.55
CA PRO A 24 16.63 11.75 1.54
C PRO A 24 17.11 10.30 1.64
N LEU A 25 16.30 9.38 1.15
CA LEU A 25 16.67 7.97 1.09
C LEU A 25 17.99 7.82 0.31
N ALA A 26 18.91 7.01 0.84
CA ALA A 26 20.10 6.63 0.09
C ALA A 26 19.69 5.82 -1.14
N VAL A 27 20.06 6.25 -2.34
CA VAL A 27 19.72 5.58 -3.59
C VAL A 27 20.61 4.34 -3.76
N ALA A 28 20.05 3.15 -3.63
CA ALA A 28 20.76 1.88 -3.69
C ALA A 28 20.30 0.95 -4.82
N GLY A 29 19.19 1.27 -5.49
CA GLY A 29 18.61 0.48 -6.58
C GLY A 29 18.21 1.31 -7.77
N GLU A 30 17.88 0.66 -8.89
CA GLU A 30 17.36 1.28 -10.10
C GLU A 30 15.82 1.38 -10.03
N VAL A 31 15.19 0.42 -9.35
CA VAL A 31 13.74 0.37 -9.10
C VAL A 31 13.49 0.55 -7.61
N LEU A 32 12.56 1.45 -7.27
CA LEU A 32 12.08 1.62 -5.90
C LEU A 32 10.68 1.03 -5.76
N VAL A 33 10.48 0.17 -4.78
CA VAL A 33 9.17 -0.35 -4.35
C VAL A 33 8.81 0.31 -3.03
N LEU A 34 7.73 1.07 -3.02
CA LEU A 34 7.17 1.69 -1.83
C LEU A 34 6.00 0.83 -1.35
N ALA A 35 6.19 0.12 -0.25
CA ALA A 35 5.28 -0.91 0.23
C ALA A 35 4.25 -0.38 1.25
N GLY A 36 3.59 0.72 0.90
CA GLY A 36 2.45 1.27 1.62
C GLY A 36 2.79 2.37 2.62
N ASP A 37 1.75 3.10 2.98
CA ASP A 37 1.75 4.18 3.95
C ASP A 37 2.74 5.31 3.61
N ILE A 38 2.66 5.76 2.36
CA ILE A 38 3.46 6.87 1.87
C ILE A 38 2.71 8.18 2.10
N GLY A 39 1.37 8.17 2.01
CA GLY A 39 0.52 9.34 2.26
C GLY A 39 -0.91 9.12 1.77
N TYR A 40 -1.77 10.13 1.88
CA TYR A 40 -3.20 10.03 1.57
C TYR A 40 -3.51 10.28 0.10
N ILE A 41 -3.90 9.26 -0.67
CA ILE A 41 -4.32 9.42 -2.08
C ILE A 41 -5.54 10.35 -2.21
N GLY A 42 -6.43 10.37 -1.21
CA GLY A 42 -7.57 11.27 -1.15
C GLY A 42 -7.22 12.75 -0.90
N ASP A 43 -5.94 13.06 -0.63
CA ASP A 43 -5.47 14.44 -0.49
C ASP A 43 -5.05 15.00 -1.85
N GLU A 44 -5.55 16.20 -2.21
CA GLU A 44 -5.19 16.87 -3.46
C GLU A 44 -3.68 17.17 -3.59
N ASN A 45 -2.96 17.23 -2.47
CA ASN A 45 -1.53 17.47 -2.42
C ASN A 45 -0.70 16.19 -2.55
N TYR A 46 -1.29 15.00 -2.50
CA TYR A 46 -0.56 13.75 -2.59
C TYR A 46 0.35 13.71 -3.82
N SER A 47 -0.24 13.87 -5.00
CA SER A 47 0.51 13.85 -6.26
C SER A 47 1.43 15.07 -6.45
N ARG A 48 1.24 16.15 -5.69
CA ARG A 48 2.07 17.38 -5.75
C ARG A 48 3.22 17.36 -4.76
N HIS A 49 3.32 16.35 -3.90
CA HIS A 49 4.36 16.30 -2.87
C HIS A 49 5.76 16.26 -3.51
N PRO A 50 6.72 17.09 -3.05
CA PRO A 50 8.06 17.19 -3.65
C PRO A 50 8.86 15.87 -3.64
N PHE A 51 8.54 14.96 -2.74
CA PHE A 51 9.13 13.61 -2.70
C PHE A 51 8.99 12.88 -4.04
N TRP A 52 7.88 13.06 -4.74
CA TRP A 52 7.65 12.38 -6.02
C TRP A 52 8.57 12.88 -7.13
N ASP A 53 8.91 14.17 -7.12
CA ASP A 53 9.88 14.73 -8.10
C ASP A 53 11.28 14.22 -7.78
N TRP A 54 11.64 14.16 -6.50
CA TRP A 54 12.90 13.56 -6.07
C TRP A 54 12.98 12.09 -6.45
N ALA A 55 11.96 11.29 -6.16
CA ALA A 55 11.93 9.87 -6.48
C ALA A 55 11.97 9.63 -8.00
N SER A 56 11.23 10.43 -8.77
CA SER A 56 11.23 10.36 -10.23
C SER A 56 12.60 10.63 -10.84
N GLY A 57 13.36 11.55 -10.26
CA GLY A 57 14.71 11.90 -10.75
C GLY A 57 15.81 10.91 -10.34
N ASN A 58 15.58 10.09 -9.32
CA ASN A 58 16.62 9.20 -8.76
C ASN A 58 16.42 7.72 -9.11
N TYR A 59 15.22 7.31 -9.55
CA TYR A 59 14.93 5.92 -9.91
C TYR A 59 14.39 5.83 -11.32
N SER A 60 14.76 4.77 -12.03
CA SER A 60 14.21 4.50 -13.38
C SER A 60 12.73 4.15 -13.33
N ARG A 61 12.29 3.55 -12.24
CA ARG A 61 10.89 3.19 -11.98
C ARG A 61 10.60 3.19 -10.50
N VAL A 62 9.44 3.74 -10.12
CA VAL A 62 8.92 3.67 -8.75
C VAL A 62 7.54 3.00 -8.78
N ILE A 63 7.39 1.97 -7.97
CA ILE A 63 6.13 1.22 -7.83
C ILE A 63 5.64 1.45 -6.41
N VAL A 64 4.44 2.00 -6.28
CA VAL A 64 3.78 2.19 -5.00
C VAL A 64 2.74 1.09 -4.84
N VAL A 65 2.84 0.34 -3.76
CA VAL A 65 1.77 -0.54 -3.28
C VAL A 65 1.04 0.26 -2.20
N PRO A 66 -0.26 0.50 -2.30
CA PRO A 66 -0.94 1.28 -1.27
C PRO A 66 -1.03 0.50 0.05
N GLY A 67 -0.82 1.18 1.17
CA GLY A 67 -1.19 0.73 2.51
C GLY A 67 -2.59 1.21 2.89
N ASN A 68 -2.96 1.12 4.16
CA ASN A 68 -4.25 1.60 4.64
C ASN A 68 -4.31 3.14 4.65
N HIS A 69 -3.22 3.83 4.99
CA HIS A 69 -3.18 5.30 5.01
C HIS A 69 -3.43 5.93 3.63
N GLU A 70 -3.05 5.28 2.55
CA GLU A 70 -3.38 5.75 1.19
C GLU A 70 -4.87 5.99 1.02
N PHE A 71 -5.73 5.24 1.72
CA PHE A 71 -7.17 5.30 1.59
C PHE A 71 -7.87 6.15 2.66
N TYR A 72 -7.12 6.83 3.52
CA TYR A 72 -7.69 7.78 4.48
C TYR A 72 -8.32 8.99 3.78
N LYS A 73 -8.90 9.90 4.56
CA LYS A 73 -9.71 11.03 4.09
C LYS A 73 -10.98 10.60 3.35
N MET A 74 -11.63 9.56 3.88
CA MET A 74 -12.89 9.06 3.36
C MET A 74 -12.78 8.58 1.91
N PHE A 75 -11.64 8.03 1.53
CA PHE A 75 -11.51 7.34 0.25
C PHE A 75 -12.52 6.19 0.19
N ASP A 76 -13.17 6.06 -0.95
CA ASP A 76 -14.17 5.05 -1.19
C ASP A 76 -13.51 3.79 -1.73
N ILE A 77 -13.28 2.80 -0.86
CA ILE A 77 -12.60 1.56 -1.25
C ILE A 77 -13.44 0.66 -2.16
N ASP A 78 -14.75 0.88 -2.28
CA ASP A 78 -15.60 0.20 -3.27
C ASP A 78 -15.16 0.49 -4.72
N LYS A 79 -14.42 1.57 -4.93
CA LYS A 79 -13.84 1.93 -6.23
C LYS A 79 -12.59 1.14 -6.60
N LEU A 80 -12.03 0.37 -5.66
CA LEU A 80 -10.86 -0.46 -5.92
C LEU A 80 -11.26 -1.75 -6.64
N TYR A 81 -10.42 -2.16 -7.57
CA TYR A 81 -10.54 -3.43 -8.30
C TYR A 81 -9.15 -3.99 -8.61
N ASN A 82 -9.05 -5.26 -8.96
CA ASN A 82 -7.78 -5.85 -9.37
C ASN A 82 -7.23 -5.15 -10.61
N GLY A 83 -6.02 -4.64 -10.52
CA GLY A 83 -5.39 -3.84 -11.58
C GLY A 83 -5.67 -2.32 -11.49
N TRP A 84 -6.37 -1.84 -10.43
CA TRP A 84 -6.51 -0.41 -10.22
C TRP A 84 -5.14 0.26 -10.11
N SER A 85 -5.00 1.42 -10.71
CA SER A 85 -3.75 2.17 -10.66
C SER A 85 -3.95 3.67 -10.67
N LEU A 86 -2.99 4.38 -10.08
CA LEU A 86 -2.89 5.84 -10.09
C LEU A 86 -1.49 6.25 -10.57
N LYS A 87 -1.43 6.91 -11.72
CA LYS A 87 -0.19 7.49 -12.23
C LYS A 87 0.15 8.77 -11.46
N ILE A 88 1.33 8.83 -10.85
CA ILE A 88 1.80 9.97 -10.05
C ILE A 88 2.83 10.79 -10.84
N ARG A 89 3.77 10.12 -11.52
CA ARG A 89 4.74 10.69 -12.47
C ARG A 89 4.86 9.74 -13.66
N GLU A 90 5.65 10.11 -14.66
CA GLU A 90 5.82 9.27 -15.85
C GLU A 90 6.37 7.88 -15.50
N ASN A 91 7.30 7.81 -14.54
CA ASN A 91 7.93 6.59 -14.05
C ASN A 91 7.46 6.17 -12.64
N ILE A 92 6.40 6.77 -12.10
CA ILE A 92 5.84 6.45 -10.77
C ILE A 92 4.36 6.12 -10.89
N THR A 93 3.98 4.92 -10.49
CA THR A 93 2.59 4.48 -10.48
C THR A 93 2.27 3.72 -9.19
N CYS A 94 1.14 4.05 -8.57
CA CYS A 94 0.54 3.27 -7.50
C CYS A 94 -0.32 2.16 -8.11
N HIS A 95 -0.20 0.95 -7.59
CA HIS A 95 -0.88 -0.24 -8.11
C HIS A 95 -1.56 -1.01 -6.97
N TYR A 96 -2.84 -1.31 -7.15
CA TYR A 96 -3.61 -2.17 -6.26
C TYR A 96 -3.94 -3.48 -6.96
N ASN A 97 -3.53 -4.61 -6.35
CA ASN A 97 -3.71 -5.96 -6.89
C ASN A 97 -3.25 -6.06 -8.36
N ALA A 98 -1.96 -5.93 -8.60
CA ALA A 98 -1.39 -5.92 -9.93
C ALA A 98 -0.16 -6.83 -10.03
N VAL A 99 0.01 -7.50 -11.18
CA VAL A 99 1.24 -8.17 -11.58
C VAL A 99 2.00 -7.23 -12.51
N ILE A 100 3.22 -6.90 -12.13
CA ILE A 100 4.02 -5.85 -12.78
C ILE A 100 5.30 -6.50 -13.32
N PRO A 101 5.47 -6.59 -14.65
CA PRO A 101 6.71 -7.07 -15.23
C PRO A 101 7.83 -6.04 -15.00
N LEU A 102 8.95 -6.50 -14.49
CA LEU A 102 10.15 -5.70 -14.27
C LEU A 102 11.24 -5.94 -15.33
N GLY A 103 10.98 -6.82 -16.29
CA GLY A 103 11.94 -7.26 -17.29
C GLY A 103 12.84 -8.41 -16.78
N ASN A 104 13.68 -8.97 -17.68
CA ASN A 104 14.60 -10.05 -17.33
C ASN A 104 13.96 -11.23 -16.59
N ASP A 105 12.76 -11.60 -16.98
CA ASP A 105 12.03 -12.73 -16.39
C ASP A 105 11.71 -12.54 -14.89
N ILE A 106 11.47 -11.28 -14.49
CA ILE A 106 11.11 -10.89 -13.13
C ILE A 106 9.72 -10.27 -13.14
N GLU A 107 8.85 -10.73 -12.26
CA GLU A 107 7.54 -10.14 -11.98
C GLU A 107 7.44 -9.72 -10.53
N LEU A 108 6.75 -8.60 -10.29
CA LEU A 108 6.37 -8.12 -8.96
C LEU A 108 4.86 -8.19 -8.83
N ILE A 109 4.38 -8.91 -7.84
CA ILE A 109 2.99 -8.92 -7.43
C ILE A 109 2.82 -7.86 -6.33
N ALA A 110 1.98 -6.86 -6.58
CA ALA A 110 1.68 -5.76 -5.67
C ALA A 110 0.27 -5.89 -5.13
N THR A 111 0.11 -5.93 -3.82
CA THR A 111 -1.20 -5.97 -3.14
C THR A 111 -1.11 -5.38 -1.73
N THR A 112 -2.12 -4.63 -1.32
CA THR A 112 -2.24 -4.17 0.08
C THR A 112 -2.35 -5.36 1.03
N LEU A 113 -2.97 -6.44 0.59
CA LEU A 113 -3.28 -7.70 1.25
C LEU A 113 -4.34 -7.55 2.35
N TRP A 114 -4.40 -6.42 3.07
CA TRP A 114 -5.24 -6.24 4.24
C TRP A 114 -5.06 -7.35 5.28
N SER A 115 -5.53 -7.12 6.49
CA SER A 115 -5.52 -8.14 7.55
C SER A 115 -6.87 -8.83 7.65
N HIS A 116 -6.91 -10.08 8.10
CA HIS A 116 -8.16 -10.76 8.39
C HIS A 116 -8.53 -10.57 9.87
N ILE A 117 -9.73 -10.04 10.12
CA ILE A 117 -10.28 -9.82 11.46
C ILE A 117 -11.13 -11.03 11.83
N LEU A 118 -10.80 -11.69 12.93
CA LEU A 118 -11.58 -12.79 13.44
C LEU A 118 -12.93 -12.29 13.99
N LEU A 119 -14.00 -13.06 13.79
CA LEU A 119 -15.34 -12.68 14.24
C LEU A 119 -15.39 -12.33 15.74
N GLN A 120 -14.66 -13.06 16.57
CA GLN A 120 -14.61 -12.83 18.01
C GLN A 120 -13.97 -11.49 18.40
N ASP A 121 -13.09 -10.96 17.54
CA ASP A 121 -12.36 -9.72 17.78
C ASP A 121 -12.95 -8.53 17.00
N ALA A 122 -13.97 -8.78 16.17
CA ALA A 122 -14.47 -7.83 15.18
C ALA A 122 -14.93 -6.51 15.80
N TYR A 123 -15.73 -6.57 16.87
CA TYR A 123 -16.27 -5.38 17.51
C TYR A 123 -15.17 -4.54 18.19
N GLU A 124 -14.26 -5.17 18.92
CA GLU A 124 -13.16 -4.47 19.57
C GLU A 124 -12.21 -3.85 18.54
N THR A 125 -11.90 -4.60 17.47
CA THR A 125 -11.05 -4.15 16.38
C THR A 125 -11.65 -2.94 15.66
N GLU A 126 -12.94 -3.01 15.27
CA GLU A 126 -13.63 -1.92 14.60
C GLU A 126 -13.69 -0.65 15.48
N ALA A 127 -13.90 -0.82 16.78
CA ALA A 127 -13.91 0.31 17.73
C ALA A 127 -12.51 0.93 17.94
N ALA A 128 -11.45 0.12 17.88
CA ALA A 128 -10.08 0.55 18.21
C ALA A 128 -9.33 1.14 17.00
N ILE A 129 -9.49 0.53 15.80
CA ILE A 129 -8.69 0.89 14.64
C ILE A 129 -9.23 2.14 13.94
N THR A 130 -8.31 3.03 13.60
CA THR A 130 -8.61 4.31 12.96
C THR A 130 -9.18 4.14 11.54
N ASP A 131 -8.84 3.09 10.84
CA ASP A 131 -9.26 2.75 9.48
C ASP A 131 -10.77 2.86 9.28
N PHE A 132 -11.54 2.32 10.22
CA PHE A 132 -13.00 2.30 10.18
C PHE A 132 -13.64 3.70 10.30
N ARG A 133 -12.88 4.67 10.81
CA ARG A 133 -13.28 6.08 10.93
C ARG A 133 -12.76 6.96 9.80
N ARG A 134 -11.78 6.49 9.04
CA ARG A 134 -11.06 7.27 8.03
C ARG A 134 -11.36 6.87 6.59
N MET A 135 -11.95 5.69 6.40
CA MET A 135 -12.31 5.14 5.10
C MET A 135 -13.82 4.92 5.00
N ARG A 136 -14.32 4.75 3.79
CA ARG A 136 -15.72 4.41 3.53
C ARG A 136 -15.84 3.32 2.47
N TYR A 137 -17.00 2.70 2.43
CA TYR A 137 -17.41 1.77 1.38
C TYR A 137 -18.73 2.25 0.78
N GLY A 138 -18.69 2.78 -0.44
CA GLY A 138 -19.83 3.48 -1.03
C GLY A 138 -20.21 4.73 -0.23
N SER A 139 -21.44 4.81 0.28
CA SER A 139 -21.93 5.92 1.12
C SER A 139 -21.69 5.74 2.62
N GLU A 140 -21.37 4.52 3.04
CA GLU A 140 -21.28 4.14 4.45
C GLU A 140 -19.83 4.16 4.94
N PRO A 141 -19.57 4.32 6.25
CA PRO A 141 -18.27 4.05 6.84
C PRO A 141 -17.84 2.61 6.54
N LEU A 142 -16.53 2.40 6.46
CA LEU A 142 -15.99 1.04 6.35
C LEU A 142 -16.34 0.25 7.62
N ASP A 143 -16.77 -0.99 7.47
CA ASP A 143 -16.99 -1.95 8.54
C ASP A 143 -16.03 -3.15 8.44
N TRP A 144 -15.96 -3.94 9.49
CA TRP A 144 -15.07 -5.09 9.55
C TRP A 144 -15.41 -6.18 8.50
N THR A 145 -16.67 -6.29 8.07
CA THR A 145 -17.08 -7.28 7.06
C THR A 145 -16.52 -6.91 5.70
N ARG A 146 -16.63 -5.63 5.32
CA ARG A 146 -16.05 -5.08 4.08
C ARG A 146 -14.52 -5.12 4.10
N PHE A 147 -13.92 -4.87 5.26
CA PHE A 147 -12.49 -5.01 5.45
C PHE A 147 -12.03 -6.46 5.16
N ASN A 148 -12.74 -7.46 5.69
CA ASN A 148 -12.47 -8.87 5.42
C ASN A 148 -12.77 -9.28 3.98
N ASP A 149 -13.76 -8.67 3.32
CA ASP A 149 -14.01 -8.88 1.89
C ASP A 149 -12.82 -8.42 1.05
N GLU A 150 -12.22 -7.26 1.41
CA GLU A 150 -11.01 -6.74 0.76
C GLU A 150 -9.80 -7.65 1.00
N HIS A 151 -9.58 -8.12 2.24
CA HIS A 151 -8.56 -9.13 2.51
C HIS A 151 -8.76 -10.37 1.63
N SER A 152 -9.96 -10.90 1.57
CA SER A 152 -10.29 -12.09 0.78
C SER A 152 -10.06 -11.88 -0.71
N ARG A 153 -10.34 -10.68 -1.23
CA ARG A 153 -10.08 -10.31 -2.62
C ARG A 153 -8.58 -10.25 -2.91
N CYS A 154 -7.82 -9.59 -2.06
CA CYS A 154 -6.38 -9.48 -2.19
C CYS A 154 -5.67 -10.83 -2.08
N PHE A 155 -6.10 -11.65 -1.13
CA PHE A 155 -5.54 -12.99 -0.92
C PHE A 155 -5.78 -13.90 -2.14
N ARG A 156 -7.02 -13.93 -2.66
CA ARG A 156 -7.33 -14.69 -3.89
C ARG A 156 -6.53 -14.18 -5.09
N PHE A 157 -6.39 -12.86 -5.23
CA PHE A 157 -5.56 -12.27 -6.29
C PHE A 157 -4.10 -12.74 -6.16
N LEU A 158 -3.51 -12.65 -4.97
CA LEU A 158 -2.14 -13.09 -4.70
C LEU A 158 -1.95 -14.57 -5.04
N GLU A 159 -2.82 -15.44 -4.52
CA GLU A 159 -2.77 -16.88 -4.75
C GLU A 159 -2.85 -17.23 -6.25
N GLN A 160 -3.79 -16.61 -6.97
CA GLN A 160 -3.94 -16.81 -8.41
C GLN A 160 -2.73 -16.30 -9.18
N SER A 161 -2.22 -15.12 -8.84
CA SER A 161 -1.06 -14.52 -9.51
C SER A 161 0.19 -15.37 -9.33
N VAL A 162 0.43 -15.89 -8.12
CA VAL A 162 1.56 -16.81 -7.87
C VAL A 162 1.41 -18.10 -8.66
N LYS A 163 0.21 -18.69 -8.73
CA LYS A 163 -0.04 -19.93 -9.50
C LYS A 163 0.08 -19.75 -11.01
N GLN A 164 -0.24 -18.56 -11.53
CA GLN A 164 -0.25 -18.27 -12.97
C GLN A 164 1.08 -17.73 -13.48
N SER A 165 1.95 -17.21 -12.60
CA SER A 165 3.21 -16.65 -13.01
C SER A 165 4.10 -17.73 -13.63
N THR A 166 4.74 -17.39 -14.74
CA THR A 166 5.78 -18.18 -15.40
C THR A 166 7.15 -17.51 -15.30
N ALA A 167 7.25 -16.41 -14.58
CA ALA A 167 8.49 -15.70 -14.40
C ALA A 167 9.48 -16.53 -13.58
N ARG A 168 10.75 -16.46 -13.95
CA ARG A 168 11.83 -17.15 -13.23
C ARG A 168 12.01 -16.60 -11.80
N HIS A 169 11.77 -15.31 -11.63
CA HIS A 169 11.86 -14.62 -10.35
C HIS A 169 10.56 -13.91 -10.05
N LEU A 170 9.95 -14.27 -8.96
CA LEU A 170 8.72 -13.67 -8.49
C LEU A 170 8.97 -12.91 -7.18
N ILE A 171 8.63 -11.64 -7.16
CA ILE A 171 8.70 -10.77 -5.99
C ILE A 171 7.26 -10.48 -5.55
N VAL A 172 6.99 -10.61 -4.27
CA VAL A 172 5.70 -10.24 -3.68
C VAL A 172 5.92 -9.05 -2.77
N ALA A 173 5.22 -7.96 -3.03
CA ALA A 173 5.20 -6.77 -2.19
C ALA A 173 3.80 -6.60 -1.61
N THR A 174 3.71 -6.69 -0.28
CA THR A 174 2.48 -6.44 0.48
C THR A 174 2.72 -5.34 1.49
N HIS A 175 1.66 -4.61 1.85
CA HIS A 175 1.74 -3.69 3.00
C HIS A 175 1.44 -4.44 4.29
N HIS A 176 0.27 -5.08 4.38
CA HIS A 176 -0.03 -5.93 5.53
C HIS A 176 0.74 -7.25 5.47
N VAL A 177 1.09 -7.76 6.65
CA VAL A 177 1.87 -9.01 6.77
C VAL A 177 1.01 -10.20 6.33
N PRO A 178 1.52 -11.09 5.47
CA PRO A 178 0.80 -12.27 5.01
C PRO A 178 0.79 -13.37 6.08
N VAL A 179 -0.04 -13.21 7.10
CA VAL A 179 -0.26 -14.20 8.17
C VAL A 179 -1.70 -14.69 8.14
N SER A 180 -1.90 -15.96 8.50
CA SER A 180 -3.22 -16.58 8.55
C SER A 180 -4.06 -16.14 9.78
N TYR A 181 -3.46 -15.41 10.69
CA TYR A 181 -4.10 -14.80 11.87
C TYR A 181 -3.37 -13.51 12.21
N THR A 182 -4.09 -12.46 12.50
CA THR A 182 -3.55 -11.21 13.01
C THR A 182 -3.98 -11.04 14.45
N HIS A 183 -3.02 -11.05 15.37
CA HIS A 183 -3.21 -10.47 16.68
C HIS A 183 -3.00 -8.96 16.52
N LEU A 184 -4.07 -8.22 16.24
CA LEU A 184 -4.06 -6.76 16.08
C LEU A 184 -3.65 -5.99 17.35
N ARG A 185 -3.30 -6.69 18.43
CA ARG A 185 -2.88 -6.09 19.70
C ARG A 185 -1.47 -5.51 19.71
N ALA A 186 -0.66 -5.61 18.64
CA ALA A 186 0.78 -5.37 18.79
C ALA A 186 1.31 -4.07 18.20
N HIS A 187 0.66 -3.37 17.27
CA HIS A 187 1.32 -2.31 16.51
C HIS A 187 0.62 -0.96 16.39
N GLU A 188 -0.57 -0.79 16.91
CA GLU A 188 -1.19 0.55 17.01
C GLU A 188 -1.09 1.16 18.40
N THR A 189 0.06 1.01 19.05
CA THR A 189 0.35 1.80 20.24
C THR A 189 1.16 3.01 19.84
N LEU A 190 0.50 4.16 19.92
CA LEU A 190 1.11 5.46 20.11
C LEU A 190 1.70 6.15 18.88
N SER A 191 0.87 6.82 18.14
CA SER A 191 1.20 8.18 17.72
C SER A 191 -0.07 9.01 17.79
N ASP A 192 -0.36 9.53 18.98
CA ASP A 192 -1.20 10.70 19.17
C ASP A 192 -0.47 11.94 18.68
#